data_a0b155b193c8c5d81c8b1473a548d713
#
_entry.id   a0b155b193c8c5d81c8b1473a548d713
#
_cell.length_a   1.000
_cell.length_b   1.000
_cell.length_c   1.000
_cell.angle_alpha   90.00
_cell.angle_beta   90.00
_cell.angle_gamma   90.00
#
_symmetry.space_group_name_H-M   'P 1'
#
loop_
_entity.id
_entity.type
_entity.pdbx_description
1 polymer ?
#
loop_
_entity_poly.entity_id
_entity_poly.type
_entity_poly.pdbx_seq_one_letter_code
_entity_poly.pdbx_strand_id
1 'polypeptide(L)'
;MMRRIGLIILAWLCVLLVSAQSDTIRVLAIGNSFSQDAIEQYLYELGREVGVEMVIGNGYRGGQGFASHWRDVTEENNTFEYRKVVRGVRTNRRHTALRTLVQDEPWDYITVQQASPESGLYGTYEPCMSELLQYATALCPNPNVQLGFHMTWAYSHDSTHGGFANYGSSQQAMYDSIRSSVQLALAEHPEITFLVPSGTAIQNARASWLGDNLNRDGYHLDLKFGRYTAACTWLERLTGISSVGLHYRPAGVDAVTALTCQMAAHRACATPYEVADMSDAGYALVNDIKPTGKIRLNFGNDPSGVASWNDIGTDLRTHTWITDEYMHPTGITLTASQPMAGSNQNGATYTITRMLMPARVSMTALWGYAAGKYGNAQARPLAEYTLGHLNPDLKYDFTIFASRQDCTDFRQTTFVLQGQGSYAESVEAANNTSDVVRIKGVRPTADGRIVLCVMPGTRNSTAHRFYYLNAVIVRAH
;
A
#
# COMPACT_ATOMS: atom_id res chain seq x y z
N MET A 1 10.32 42.42 70.38
CA MET A 1 9.34 42.61 69.29
C MET A 1 10.10 42.60 67.97
N MET A 2 10.37 41.41 67.46
CA MET A 2 11.15 41.22 66.19
C MET A 2 10.24 40.69 65.09
N ARG A 3 10.03 41.47 64.04
CA ARG A 3 9.28 41.11 62.85
C ARG A 3 10.17 40.23 61.96
N ARG A 4 9.71 39.00 61.70
CA ARG A 4 10.29 38.12 60.68
C ARG A 4 9.74 38.51 59.36
N ILE A 5 10.60 38.93 58.43
CA ILE A 5 10.30 39.15 57.03
C ILE A 5 10.56 37.82 56.33
N GLY A 6 9.49 37.18 55.80
CA GLY A 6 9.60 36.00 54.95
C GLY A 6 9.88 36.39 53.50
N LEU A 7 11.01 35.95 52.98
CA LEU A 7 11.36 36.07 51.56
C LEU A 7 10.64 34.97 50.78
N ILE A 8 9.72 35.32 49.93
CA ILE A 8 9.11 34.40 48.95
C ILE A 8 9.97 34.42 47.69
N ILE A 9 10.72 33.34 47.50
CA ILE A 9 11.47 33.11 46.24
C ILE A 9 10.49 32.53 45.21
N LEU A 10 10.10 33.33 44.23
CA LEU A 10 9.31 32.91 43.09
C LEU A 10 10.27 32.25 42.07
N ALA A 11 10.32 30.93 42.04
CA ALA A 11 11.07 30.19 41.04
C ALA A 11 10.30 30.25 39.68
N TRP A 12 10.80 31.03 38.76
CA TRP A 12 10.35 30.98 37.37
C TRP A 12 10.88 29.71 36.72
N LEU A 13 9.99 28.74 36.51
CA LEU A 13 10.25 27.56 35.69
C LEU A 13 10.18 27.98 34.22
N CYS A 14 11.29 28.35 33.63
CA CYS A 14 11.41 28.47 32.16
C CYS A 14 11.32 27.06 31.56
N VAL A 15 10.15 26.65 31.17
CA VAL A 15 10.00 25.51 30.27
C VAL A 15 10.55 25.95 28.90
N LEU A 16 11.82 25.63 28.65
CA LEU A 16 12.38 25.65 27.31
C LEU A 16 11.60 24.60 26.50
N LEU A 17 10.58 25.07 25.76
CA LEU A 17 10.04 24.33 24.63
C LEU A 17 11.19 24.27 23.60
N VAL A 18 12.02 23.25 23.70
CA VAL A 18 12.86 22.82 22.62
C VAL A 18 11.88 22.32 21.55
N SER A 19 11.50 23.21 20.64
CA SER A 19 10.96 22.82 19.37
C SER A 19 12.04 21.94 18.74
N ALA A 20 11.86 20.63 18.75
CA ALA A 20 12.65 19.75 17.93
C ALA A 20 12.35 20.21 16.50
N GLN A 21 13.26 21.01 15.95
CA GLN A 21 13.26 21.34 14.54
C GLN A 21 13.48 20.01 13.86
N SER A 22 12.41 19.46 13.24
CA SER A 22 12.54 18.23 12.45
C SER A 22 13.59 18.52 11.39
N ASP A 23 14.64 17.70 11.35
CA ASP A 23 15.65 17.82 10.32
C ASP A 23 14.95 17.69 8.97
N THR A 24 15.01 18.76 8.18
CA THR A 24 14.40 18.76 6.85
C THR A 24 15.38 18.17 5.86
N ILE A 25 15.01 17.07 5.24
CA ILE A 25 15.76 16.46 4.13
C ILE A 25 15.27 17.04 2.81
N ARG A 26 16.20 17.57 2.01
CA ARG A 26 15.94 18.10 0.67
C ARG A 26 16.57 17.20 -0.37
N VAL A 27 15.74 16.58 -1.21
CA VAL A 27 16.20 15.68 -2.27
C VAL A 27 15.72 16.12 -3.64
N LEU A 28 16.61 16.13 -4.62
CA LEU A 28 16.31 16.36 -6.03
C LEU A 28 16.62 15.09 -6.83
N ALA A 29 15.64 14.55 -7.53
CA ALA A 29 15.89 13.52 -8.54
C ALA A 29 15.93 14.17 -9.94
N ILE A 30 17.00 13.91 -10.69
CA ILE A 30 17.10 14.22 -12.12
C ILE A 30 16.75 12.94 -12.87
N GLY A 31 15.53 12.89 -13.46
CA GLY A 31 15.04 11.62 -13.98
C GLY A 31 13.86 11.75 -14.95
N ASN A 32 13.00 10.75 -14.91
CA ASN A 32 11.90 10.56 -15.85
C ASN A 32 10.66 9.97 -15.13
N SER A 33 9.84 9.18 -15.84
CA SER A 33 8.67 8.54 -15.23
C SER A 33 9.02 7.55 -14.10
N PHE A 34 10.24 7.02 -14.06
CA PHE A 34 10.68 6.12 -12.99
C PHE A 34 10.98 6.88 -11.71
N SER A 35 11.62 8.06 -11.75
CA SER A 35 11.70 8.91 -10.57
C SER A 35 10.32 9.39 -10.10
N GLN A 36 9.41 9.71 -11.04
CA GLN A 36 8.03 10.05 -10.71
C GLN A 36 7.36 8.94 -9.89
N ASP A 37 7.45 7.69 -10.35
CA ASP A 37 6.83 6.56 -9.68
C ASP A 37 7.47 6.29 -8.29
N ALA A 38 8.75 6.63 -8.12
CA ALA A 38 9.47 6.32 -6.90
C ALA A 38 9.29 7.37 -5.78
N ILE A 39 9.22 8.68 -6.10
CA ILE A 39 9.34 9.72 -5.07
C ILE A 39 8.17 10.70 -4.96
N GLU A 40 7.33 10.82 -6.00
CA GLU A 40 6.29 11.86 -6.00
C GLU A 40 5.05 11.49 -5.18
N GLN A 41 4.93 10.24 -4.76
CA GLN A 41 3.85 9.73 -3.92
C GLN A 41 4.44 8.91 -2.77
N TYR A 42 3.80 8.97 -1.61
CA TYR A 42 4.08 8.19 -0.41
C TYR A 42 5.38 8.53 0.33
N LEU A 43 6.44 9.01 -0.34
CA LEU A 43 7.72 9.32 0.31
C LEU A 43 7.56 10.44 1.36
N TYR A 44 6.77 11.47 1.05
CA TYR A 44 6.51 12.56 1.99
C TYR A 44 5.77 12.09 3.24
N GLU A 45 4.72 11.29 3.06
CA GLU A 45 3.90 10.74 4.14
C GLU A 45 4.70 9.78 5.02
N LEU A 46 5.54 8.95 4.41
CA LEU A 46 6.47 8.07 5.12
C LEU A 46 7.50 8.87 5.93
N GLY A 47 8.08 9.93 5.35
CA GLY A 47 8.98 10.84 6.06
C GLY A 47 8.32 11.45 7.29
N ARG A 48 7.09 11.93 7.15
CA ARG A 48 6.33 12.48 8.26
C ARG A 48 6.07 11.47 9.39
N GLU A 49 5.80 10.22 9.04
CA GLU A 49 5.58 9.18 10.05
C GLU A 49 6.82 8.96 10.92
N VAL A 50 8.01 9.03 10.33
CA VAL A 50 9.27 8.88 11.06
C VAL A 50 9.79 10.21 11.64
N GLY A 51 8.99 11.28 11.60
CA GLY A 51 9.33 12.58 12.17
C GLY A 51 10.30 13.43 11.33
N VAL A 52 10.49 13.10 10.05
CA VAL A 52 11.35 13.81 9.12
C VAL A 52 10.51 14.65 8.16
N GLU A 53 10.75 15.96 8.11
CA GLU A 53 10.16 16.82 7.08
C GLU A 53 10.97 16.69 5.79
N MET A 54 10.28 16.62 4.62
CA MET A 54 10.96 16.45 3.34
C MET A 54 10.55 17.52 2.33
N VAL A 55 11.55 18.03 1.60
CA VAL A 55 11.37 18.77 0.35
C VAL A 55 11.82 17.85 -0.78
N ILE A 56 10.89 17.47 -1.65
CA ILE A 56 11.13 16.48 -2.70
C ILE A 56 11.00 17.20 -4.05
N GLY A 57 12.11 17.31 -4.79
CA GLY A 57 12.15 17.83 -6.14
C GLY A 57 12.29 16.67 -7.15
N ASN A 58 11.55 16.74 -8.24
CA ASN A 58 11.72 15.84 -9.39
C ASN A 58 11.89 16.67 -10.66
N GLY A 59 13.08 16.64 -11.23
CA GLY A 59 13.38 17.11 -12.57
C GLY A 59 12.90 16.08 -13.58
N TYR A 60 11.60 16.12 -13.86
CA TYR A 60 10.95 15.14 -14.70
C TYR A 60 11.13 15.45 -16.19
N ARG A 61 11.59 14.46 -16.94
CA ARG A 61 11.58 14.49 -18.39
C ARG A 61 11.25 13.07 -18.92
N GLY A 62 10.00 12.88 -19.37
CA GLY A 62 9.45 11.57 -19.73
C GLY A 62 10.31 10.81 -20.74
N GLY A 63 10.70 9.56 -20.39
CA GLY A 63 11.46 8.66 -21.24
C GLY A 63 12.91 9.03 -21.54
N GLN A 64 13.44 10.09 -20.91
CA GLN A 64 14.78 10.60 -21.21
C GLN A 64 15.82 10.11 -20.17
N GLY A 65 17.06 9.98 -20.62
CA GLY A 65 18.22 9.56 -19.84
C GLY A 65 19.38 10.54 -19.97
N PHE A 66 20.58 10.11 -19.58
CA PHE A 66 21.75 10.94 -19.45
C PHE A 66 22.08 11.77 -20.69
N ALA A 67 22.13 11.15 -21.87
CA ALA A 67 22.46 11.86 -23.11
C ALA A 67 21.47 12.99 -23.44
N SER A 68 20.19 12.78 -23.17
CA SER A 68 19.16 13.78 -23.40
C SER A 68 19.20 14.91 -22.36
N HIS A 69 19.42 14.56 -21.09
CA HIS A 69 19.56 15.56 -20.02
C HIS A 69 20.78 16.43 -20.24
N TRP A 70 21.92 15.84 -20.64
CA TRP A 70 23.13 16.60 -20.91
C TRP A 70 22.99 17.49 -22.14
N ARG A 71 22.38 16.98 -23.22
CA ARG A 71 22.06 17.79 -24.38
C ARG A 71 21.21 19.02 -24.02
N ASP A 72 20.20 18.86 -23.14
CA ASP A 72 19.39 20.00 -22.71
C ASP A 72 20.17 21.04 -21.93
N VAL A 73 21.19 20.61 -21.18
CA VAL A 73 22.12 21.55 -20.51
C VAL A 73 22.95 22.31 -21.51
N THR A 74 23.58 21.62 -22.48
CA THR A 74 24.49 22.23 -23.46
C THR A 74 23.80 23.14 -24.48
N GLU A 75 22.54 22.82 -24.80
CA GLU A 75 21.69 23.61 -25.70
C GLU A 75 20.83 24.65 -24.96
N GLU A 76 20.98 24.79 -23.63
CA GLU A 76 20.19 25.66 -22.77
C GLU A 76 18.68 25.49 -22.88
N ASN A 77 18.22 24.23 -23.11
CA ASN A 77 16.82 23.89 -23.30
C ASN A 77 16.04 23.93 -21.98
N ASN A 78 14.81 24.46 -22.02
CA ASN A 78 13.87 24.50 -20.91
C ASN A 78 12.86 23.34 -21.04
N THR A 79 13.32 22.09 -20.97
CA THR A 79 12.52 20.90 -21.30
C THR A 79 11.98 20.16 -20.10
N PHE A 80 12.50 20.44 -18.91
CA PHE A 80 12.06 19.76 -17.70
C PHE A 80 10.69 20.26 -17.23
N GLU A 81 9.93 19.34 -16.70
CA GLU A 81 8.80 19.61 -15.83
C GLU A 81 9.30 19.47 -14.38
N TYR A 82 9.44 20.60 -13.71
CA TYR A 82 9.89 20.62 -12.32
C TYR A 82 8.72 20.40 -11.39
N ARG A 83 8.68 19.25 -10.75
CA ARG A 83 7.65 18.83 -9.81
C ARG A 83 8.24 18.85 -8.42
N LYS A 84 7.61 19.59 -7.51
CA LYS A 84 8.14 19.79 -6.16
C LYS A 84 7.06 19.54 -5.12
N VAL A 85 7.38 18.76 -4.09
CA VAL A 85 6.53 18.53 -2.93
C VAL A 85 7.14 19.26 -1.73
N VAL A 86 6.37 20.16 -1.14
CA VAL A 86 6.72 20.90 0.07
C VAL A 86 5.54 20.85 1.02
N ARG A 87 5.75 20.39 2.25
CA ARG A 87 4.67 20.22 3.25
C ARG A 87 3.49 19.41 2.71
N GLY A 88 3.76 18.37 1.91
CA GLY A 88 2.75 17.53 1.28
C GLY A 88 2.01 18.17 0.10
N VAL A 89 2.29 19.41 -0.24
CA VAL A 89 1.68 20.09 -1.39
C VAL A 89 2.57 19.98 -2.61
N ARG A 90 2.03 19.37 -3.66
CA ARG A 90 2.73 19.23 -4.93
C ARG A 90 2.49 20.45 -5.82
N THR A 91 3.56 21.00 -6.35
CA THR A 91 3.56 22.01 -7.39
C THR A 91 4.20 21.47 -8.66
N ASN A 92 3.88 22.08 -9.79
CA ASN A 92 4.41 21.67 -11.09
C ASN A 92 4.72 22.91 -11.93
N ARG A 93 5.97 23.02 -12.40
CA ARG A 93 6.44 24.09 -13.27
C ARG A 93 7.03 23.48 -14.54
N ARG A 94 6.35 23.68 -15.66
CA ARG A 94 6.79 23.21 -16.98
C ARG A 94 7.82 24.16 -17.57
N HIS A 95 8.49 23.71 -18.62
CA HIS A 95 9.47 24.48 -19.38
C HIS A 95 10.55 25.11 -18.49
N THR A 96 11.21 24.25 -17.70
CA THR A 96 12.21 24.67 -16.73
C THR A 96 13.59 24.13 -17.13
N ALA A 97 14.62 24.94 -17.04
CA ALA A 97 16.00 24.51 -17.25
C ALA A 97 16.52 23.72 -16.05
N LEU A 98 17.41 22.75 -16.26
CA LEU A 98 18.01 21.98 -15.17
C LEU A 98 18.71 22.88 -14.14
N ARG A 99 19.40 23.93 -14.58
CA ARG A 99 20.01 24.95 -13.70
C ARG A 99 19.03 25.46 -12.64
N THR A 100 17.80 25.78 -13.05
CA THR A 100 16.78 26.30 -12.13
C THR A 100 16.40 25.33 -11.05
N LEU A 101 16.30 24.04 -11.38
CA LEU A 101 15.96 23.00 -10.41
C LEU A 101 17.08 22.80 -9.38
N VAL A 102 18.32 22.73 -9.87
CA VAL A 102 19.49 22.52 -9.02
C VAL A 102 19.71 23.69 -8.06
N GLN A 103 19.45 24.92 -8.50
CA GLN A 103 19.64 26.14 -7.70
C GLN A 103 18.45 26.50 -6.79
N ASP A 104 17.32 25.79 -6.89
CA ASP A 104 16.08 26.16 -6.20
C ASP A 104 16.12 25.93 -4.68
N GLU A 105 16.83 24.92 -4.24
CA GLU A 105 17.01 24.58 -2.81
C GLU A 105 18.48 24.23 -2.51
N PRO A 106 18.91 24.37 -1.27
CA PRO A 106 20.18 23.78 -0.82
C PRO A 106 20.01 22.27 -0.64
N TRP A 107 19.95 21.54 -1.73
CA TRP A 107 19.69 20.10 -1.75
C TRP A 107 20.71 19.34 -0.89
N ASP A 108 20.21 18.46 -0.02
CA ASP A 108 21.05 17.54 0.74
C ASP A 108 21.49 16.36 -0.14
N TYR A 109 20.60 15.96 -1.06
CA TYR A 109 20.81 14.85 -2.00
C TYR A 109 20.39 15.25 -3.41
N ILE A 110 21.23 14.95 -4.39
CA ILE A 110 20.87 14.99 -5.81
C ILE A 110 21.10 13.59 -6.39
N THR A 111 20.07 13.02 -7.02
CA THR A 111 20.17 11.69 -7.62
C THR A 111 20.03 11.74 -9.12
N VAL A 112 20.71 10.82 -9.79
CA VAL A 112 20.61 10.60 -11.23
C VAL A 112 20.18 9.18 -11.51
N GLN A 113 19.61 8.93 -12.69
CA GLN A 113 19.21 7.62 -13.19
C GLN A 113 19.24 7.59 -14.72
N GLN A 114 19.44 6.40 -15.30
CA GLN A 114 19.33 6.25 -16.76
C GLN A 114 17.87 6.06 -17.19
N ALA A 115 17.57 6.26 -18.47
CA ALA A 115 16.30 5.88 -19.06
C ALA A 115 16.11 4.36 -19.00
N SER A 116 14.87 3.91 -18.72
CA SER A 116 14.60 2.50 -18.45
C SER A 116 15.04 1.53 -19.56
N PRO A 117 14.90 1.83 -20.89
CA PRO A 117 15.38 0.91 -21.93
C PRO A 117 16.91 0.81 -21.98
N GLU A 118 17.63 1.74 -21.39
CA GLU A 118 19.09 1.83 -21.41
C GLU A 118 19.72 1.58 -20.02
N SER A 119 18.90 1.35 -19.00
CA SER A 119 19.35 1.27 -17.62
C SER A 119 20.30 0.10 -17.32
N GLY A 120 20.31 -0.95 -18.16
CA GLY A 120 21.26 -2.05 -18.10
C GLY A 120 22.35 -1.97 -19.18
N LEU A 121 22.48 -0.85 -19.89
CA LEU A 121 23.45 -0.66 -20.97
C LEU A 121 24.49 0.38 -20.57
N TYR A 122 25.49 -0.04 -19.77
CA TYR A 122 26.51 0.86 -19.19
C TYR A 122 27.19 1.75 -20.24
N GLY A 123 27.43 1.25 -21.45
CA GLY A 123 28.02 2.05 -22.55
C GLY A 123 27.21 3.29 -22.97
N THR A 124 25.98 3.45 -22.45
CA THR A 124 25.13 4.64 -22.71
C THR A 124 25.23 5.70 -21.59
N TYR A 125 26.00 5.44 -20.53
CA TYR A 125 26.08 6.32 -19.38
C TYR A 125 27.04 7.48 -19.63
N GLU A 126 28.23 7.16 -20.13
CA GLU A 126 29.31 8.11 -20.28
C GLU A 126 29.38 8.73 -21.70
N PRO A 127 29.89 9.96 -21.83
CA PRO A 127 30.38 10.86 -20.77
C PRO A 127 29.25 11.66 -20.08
N CYS A 128 28.01 11.48 -20.50
CA CYS A 128 26.91 12.38 -20.12
C CYS A 128 26.54 12.31 -18.64
N MET A 129 26.74 11.14 -17.98
CA MET A 129 26.51 11.02 -16.55
C MET A 129 27.52 11.84 -15.76
N SER A 130 28.81 11.70 -16.07
CA SER A 130 29.89 12.47 -15.44
C SER A 130 29.65 13.97 -15.53
N GLU A 131 29.31 14.43 -16.71
CA GLU A 131 29.07 15.86 -16.99
C GLU A 131 27.85 16.38 -16.21
N LEU A 132 26.78 15.60 -16.11
CA LEU A 132 25.59 15.96 -15.32
C LEU A 132 25.89 16.04 -13.83
N LEU A 133 26.67 15.10 -13.29
CA LEU A 133 27.07 15.10 -11.89
C LEU A 133 27.92 16.32 -11.55
N GLN A 134 28.92 16.64 -12.38
CA GLN A 134 29.75 17.83 -12.22
C GLN A 134 28.92 19.10 -12.30
N TYR A 135 28.04 19.21 -13.29
CA TYR A 135 27.15 20.35 -13.46
C TYR A 135 26.22 20.55 -12.25
N ALA A 136 25.61 19.49 -11.76
CA ALA A 136 24.73 19.56 -10.61
C ALA A 136 25.48 19.97 -9.33
N THR A 137 26.65 19.41 -9.10
CA THR A 137 27.51 19.77 -7.96
C THR A 137 27.95 21.20 -7.99
N ALA A 138 28.40 21.70 -9.16
CA ALA A 138 28.87 23.07 -9.33
C ALA A 138 27.79 24.13 -9.12
N LEU A 139 26.52 23.79 -9.34
CA LEU A 139 25.40 24.74 -9.26
C LEU A 139 24.59 24.61 -7.96
N CYS A 140 24.69 23.50 -7.22
CA CYS A 140 23.93 23.32 -6.00
C CYS A 140 24.36 24.35 -4.94
N PRO A 141 23.41 25.06 -4.29
CA PRO A 141 23.73 26.00 -3.23
C PRO A 141 24.33 25.35 -1.97
N ASN A 142 24.10 24.06 -1.77
CA ASN A 142 24.70 23.31 -0.69
C ASN A 142 26.07 22.73 -1.12
N PRO A 143 27.20 23.21 -0.57
CA PRO A 143 28.51 22.69 -0.93
C PRO A 143 28.77 21.24 -0.45
N ASN A 144 27.93 20.75 0.45
CA ASN A 144 28.02 19.38 1.00
C ASN A 144 26.97 18.45 0.38
N VAL A 145 26.40 18.79 -0.78
CA VAL A 145 25.41 17.93 -1.44
C VAL A 145 25.96 16.53 -1.70
N GLN A 146 25.19 15.53 -1.34
CA GLN A 146 25.52 14.15 -1.63
C GLN A 146 24.94 13.72 -2.97
N LEU A 147 25.80 13.16 -3.83
CA LEU A 147 25.38 12.63 -5.11
C LEU A 147 24.97 11.16 -4.95
N GLY A 148 23.82 10.81 -5.52
CA GLY A 148 23.27 9.47 -5.45
C GLY A 148 22.87 8.90 -6.80
N PHE A 149 22.78 7.58 -6.87
CA PHE A 149 22.27 6.87 -8.03
C PHE A 149 20.95 6.18 -7.68
N HIS A 150 19.91 6.41 -8.47
CA HIS A 150 18.67 5.67 -8.39
C HIS A 150 18.72 4.46 -9.32
N MET A 151 18.96 3.28 -8.78
CA MET A 151 18.87 2.02 -9.49
C MET A 151 17.40 1.71 -9.78
N THR A 152 17.00 1.82 -11.03
CA THR A 152 15.65 1.56 -11.49
C THR A 152 15.38 0.04 -11.61
N TRP A 153 14.14 -0.34 -11.89
CA TRP A 153 13.68 -1.74 -11.92
C TRP A 153 13.58 -2.29 -13.32
N ALA A 154 13.71 -3.60 -13.44
CA ALA A 154 13.42 -4.34 -14.66
C ALA A 154 11.93 -4.31 -15.00
N TYR A 155 11.60 -4.46 -16.26
CA TYR A 155 10.22 -4.58 -16.73
C TYR A 155 9.56 -5.88 -16.24
N SER A 156 8.22 -5.97 -16.27
CA SER A 156 7.52 -7.22 -16.00
C SER A 156 7.80 -8.25 -17.10
N HIS A 157 7.62 -9.52 -16.80
CA HIS A 157 7.93 -10.61 -17.72
C HIS A 157 7.12 -10.57 -19.02
N ASP A 158 5.94 -9.95 -18.98
CA ASP A 158 5.00 -9.81 -20.10
C ASP A 158 5.04 -8.43 -20.77
N SER A 159 6.07 -7.62 -20.47
CA SER A 159 6.20 -6.28 -21.01
C SER A 159 6.31 -6.26 -22.53
N THR A 160 5.52 -5.38 -23.14
CA THR A 160 5.55 -5.12 -24.59
C THR A 160 6.36 -3.88 -24.97
N HIS A 161 7.09 -3.28 -24.01
CA HIS A 161 7.92 -2.11 -24.26
C HIS A 161 9.07 -2.45 -25.21
N GLY A 162 9.25 -1.64 -26.28
CA GLY A 162 10.27 -1.91 -27.32
C GLY A 162 11.70 -2.07 -26.81
N GLY A 163 12.07 -1.32 -25.76
CA GLY A 163 13.38 -1.42 -25.09
C GLY A 163 13.60 -2.73 -24.35
N PHE A 164 12.58 -3.57 -24.15
CA PHE A 164 12.75 -4.87 -23.51
C PHE A 164 13.57 -5.84 -24.37
N ALA A 165 13.52 -5.66 -25.69
CA ALA A 165 14.32 -6.43 -26.64
C ALA A 165 15.83 -6.29 -26.42
N ASN A 166 16.31 -5.17 -25.83
CA ASN A 166 17.72 -4.97 -25.48
C ASN A 166 18.24 -6.03 -24.47
N TYR A 167 17.32 -6.70 -23.79
CA TYR A 167 17.60 -7.71 -22.75
C TYR A 167 17.04 -9.09 -23.14
N GLY A 168 16.81 -9.31 -24.44
CA GLY A 168 16.21 -10.54 -24.94
C GLY A 168 14.77 -10.78 -24.43
N SER A 169 14.05 -9.73 -24.09
CA SER A 169 12.72 -9.77 -23.46
C SER A 169 12.69 -10.66 -22.20
N SER A 170 13.76 -10.64 -21.43
CA SER A 170 13.90 -11.37 -20.18
C SER A 170 14.01 -10.43 -19.00
N GLN A 171 13.07 -10.53 -18.07
CA GLN A 171 13.07 -9.75 -16.82
C GLN A 171 14.35 -9.96 -16.01
N GLN A 172 14.78 -11.23 -15.87
CA GLN A 172 15.99 -11.56 -15.13
C GLN A 172 17.23 -10.99 -15.82
N ALA A 173 17.35 -11.13 -17.13
CA ALA A 173 18.48 -10.58 -17.87
C ALA A 173 18.52 -9.03 -17.77
N MET A 174 17.36 -8.38 -17.83
CA MET A 174 17.29 -6.93 -17.64
C MET A 174 17.73 -6.52 -16.23
N TYR A 175 17.24 -7.21 -15.18
CA TYR A 175 17.65 -6.93 -13.80
C TYR A 175 19.15 -7.13 -13.59
N ASP A 176 19.71 -8.23 -14.07
CA ASP A 176 21.14 -8.52 -13.96
C ASP A 176 22.00 -7.48 -14.70
N SER A 177 21.55 -7.03 -15.87
CA SER A 177 22.21 -5.97 -16.63
C SER A 177 22.16 -4.62 -15.91
N ILE A 178 21.00 -4.25 -15.35
CA ILE A 178 20.85 -3.02 -14.55
C ILE A 178 21.79 -3.06 -13.35
N ARG A 179 21.76 -4.15 -12.60
CA ARG A 179 22.62 -4.34 -11.43
C ARG A 179 24.10 -4.18 -11.78
N SER A 180 24.55 -4.84 -12.83
CA SER A 180 25.95 -4.79 -13.28
C SER A 180 26.33 -3.38 -13.75
N SER A 181 25.47 -2.70 -14.49
CA SER A 181 25.71 -1.32 -14.95
C SER A 181 25.84 -0.34 -13.78
N VAL A 182 24.97 -0.49 -12.77
CA VAL A 182 25.03 0.37 -11.57
C VAL A 182 26.29 0.08 -10.74
N GLN A 183 26.69 -1.19 -10.60
CA GLN A 183 27.95 -1.53 -9.92
C GLN A 183 29.16 -0.91 -10.60
N LEU A 184 29.21 -0.94 -11.94
CA LEU A 184 30.26 -0.28 -12.72
C LEU A 184 30.25 1.23 -12.53
N ALA A 185 29.06 1.84 -12.63
CA ALA A 185 28.89 3.29 -12.43
C ALA A 185 29.42 3.73 -11.06
N LEU A 186 29.07 3.05 -9.98
CA LEU A 186 29.52 3.42 -8.65
C LEU A 186 31.02 3.11 -8.42
N ALA A 187 31.58 2.13 -9.11
CA ALA A 187 33.00 1.84 -9.03
C ALA A 187 33.86 2.90 -9.76
N GLU A 188 33.36 3.44 -10.87
CA GLU A 188 34.07 4.46 -11.66
C GLU A 188 33.81 5.89 -11.16
N HIS A 189 32.72 6.08 -10.38
CA HIS A 189 32.29 7.39 -9.85
C HIS A 189 32.22 7.40 -8.32
N PRO A 190 33.37 7.48 -7.62
CA PRO A 190 33.41 7.49 -6.15
C PRO A 190 32.74 8.73 -5.53
N GLU A 191 32.47 9.78 -6.31
CA GLU A 191 31.66 10.92 -5.90
C GLU A 191 30.17 10.59 -5.70
N ILE A 192 29.67 9.49 -6.27
CA ILE A 192 28.33 8.95 -5.97
C ILE A 192 28.39 8.21 -4.63
N THR A 193 27.96 8.88 -3.58
CA THR A 193 28.13 8.41 -2.20
C THR A 193 26.99 7.53 -1.70
N PHE A 194 25.85 7.51 -2.39
CA PHE A 194 24.76 6.64 -1.99
C PHE A 194 23.98 6.06 -3.17
N LEU A 195 23.40 4.88 -2.92
CA LEU A 195 22.58 4.16 -3.88
C LEU A 195 21.15 4.00 -3.35
N VAL A 196 20.16 4.26 -4.18
CA VAL A 196 18.76 3.88 -3.91
C VAL A 196 18.42 2.64 -4.73
N PRO A 197 18.40 1.44 -4.13
CA PRO A 197 18.27 0.17 -4.85
C PRO A 197 16.80 -0.21 -5.13
N SER A 198 16.02 0.70 -5.71
CA SER A 198 14.60 0.42 -6.01
C SER A 198 14.42 -0.78 -6.93
N GLY A 199 15.36 -1.01 -7.86
CA GLY A 199 15.33 -2.18 -8.75
C GLY A 199 15.39 -3.51 -7.98
N THR A 200 16.29 -3.60 -6.99
CA THR A 200 16.38 -4.77 -6.11
C THR A 200 15.17 -4.89 -5.20
N ALA A 201 14.64 -3.78 -4.67
CA ALA A 201 13.44 -3.80 -3.85
C ALA A 201 12.22 -4.34 -4.62
N ILE A 202 12.04 -3.91 -5.87
CA ILE A 202 10.99 -4.42 -6.75
C ILE A 202 11.23 -5.91 -7.05
N GLN A 203 12.47 -6.33 -7.29
CA GLN A 203 12.78 -7.74 -7.52
C GLN A 203 12.55 -8.61 -6.27
N ASN A 204 12.88 -8.11 -5.07
CA ASN A 204 12.53 -8.74 -3.80
C ASN A 204 11.00 -8.89 -3.67
N ALA A 205 10.24 -7.83 -3.93
CA ALA A 205 8.78 -7.88 -3.88
C ALA A 205 8.21 -8.91 -4.86
N ARG A 206 8.79 -9.06 -6.05
CA ARG A 206 8.43 -10.11 -7.02
C ARG A 206 8.75 -11.52 -6.52
N ALA A 207 9.84 -11.70 -5.80
CA ALA A 207 10.22 -12.98 -5.20
C ALA A 207 9.32 -13.39 -4.03
N SER A 208 8.46 -12.49 -3.55
CA SER A 208 7.45 -12.78 -2.55
C SER A 208 6.16 -13.32 -3.19
N TRP A 209 5.17 -13.59 -2.37
CA TRP A 209 3.82 -13.97 -2.80
C TRP A 209 3.12 -12.90 -3.68
N LEU A 210 3.61 -11.66 -3.71
CA LEU A 210 3.09 -10.61 -4.61
C LEU A 210 3.30 -10.96 -6.08
N GLY A 211 4.33 -11.76 -6.38
CA GLY A 211 4.65 -12.15 -7.74
C GLY A 211 4.94 -10.95 -8.65
N ASP A 212 4.82 -11.13 -9.95
CA ASP A 212 5.12 -10.08 -10.94
C ASP A 212 3.95 -9.12 -11.19
N ASN A 213 3.37 -8.56 -10.12
CA ASN A 213 2.24 -7.62 -10.15
C ASN A 213 2.64 -6.19 -9.78
N LEU A 214 3.94 -5.87 -9.78
CA LEU A 214 4.47 -4.57 -9.34
C LEU A 214 4.38 -3.48 -10.42
N ASN A 215 4.01 -3.83 -11.64
CA ASN A 215 3.91 -2.91 -12.77
C ASN A 215 2.46 -2.81 -13.27
N ARG A 216 2.02 -1.60 -13.72
CA ARG A 216 0.67 -1.35 -14.25
C ARG A 216 0.54 -1.55 -15.76
N ASP A 217 1.63 -1.37 -16.50
CA ASP A 217 1.69 -1.36 -17.97
C ASP A 217 2.91 -2.10 -18.52
N GLY A 218 3.47 -2.99 -17.72
CA GLY A 218 4.64 -3.78 -18.06
C GLY A 218 5.98 -3.12 -17.70
N TYR A 219 6.04 -1.81 -17.36
CA TYR A 219 7.28 -1.12 -17.02
C TYR A 219 7.14 -0.02 -15.95
N HIS A 220 6.06 0.75 -15.90
CA HIS A 220 5.80 1.68 -14.81
C HIS A 220 5.26 0.94 -13.59
N LEU A 221 5.57 1.40 -12.39
CA LEU A 221 5.10 0.77 -11.16
C LEU A 221 3.59 0.85 -11.01
N ASP A 222 3.01 -0.18 -10.40
CA ASP A 222 1.65 -0.14 -9.89
C ASP A 222 1.45 1.11 -9.00
N LEU A 223 0.28 1.72 -9.11
CA LEU A 223 0.01 3.01 -8.45
C LEU A 223 -0.05 2.92 -6.92
N LYS A 224 -0.16 1.73 -6.36
CA LYS A 224 -0.30 1.47 -4.93
C LYS A 224 0.98 0.85 -4.37
N PHE A 225 1.03 -0.47 -4.33
CA PHE A 225 2.11 -1.20 -3.66
C PHE A 225 3.44 -1.19 -4.43
N GLY A 226 3.44 -1.08 -5.76
CA GLY A 226 4.66 -0.90 -6.53
C GLY A 226 5.36 0.42 -6.20
N ARG A 227 4.64 1.55 -6.27
CA ARG A 227 5.16 2.87 -5.87
C ARG A 227 5.52 2.93 -4.38
N TYR A 228 4.73 2.27 -3.55
CA TYR A 228 5.00 2.22 -2.11
C TYR A 228 6.30 1.49 -1.79
N THR A 229 6.59 0.37 -2.46
CA THR A 229 7.88 -0.33 -2.33
C THR A 229 9.06 0.58 -2.65
N ALA A 230 8.98 1.32 -3.77
CA ALA A 230 10.02 2.28 -4.14
C ALA A 230 10.15 3.41 -3.11
N ALA A 231 9.03 3.99 -2.66
CA ALA A 231 9.03 5.05 -1.65
C ALA A 231 9.63 4.60 -0.30
N CYS A 232 9.34 3.37 0.15
CA CYS A 232 9.98 2.77 1.33
C CYS A 232 11.50 2.65 1.16
N THR A 233 11.96 2.26 -0.03
CA THR A 233 13.40 2.18 -0.34
C THR A 233 14.07 3.55 -0.27
N TRP A 234 13.43 4.57 -0.83
CA TRP A 234 13.92 5.94 -0.76
C TRP A 234 13.93 6.48 0.67
N LEU A 235 12.86 6.28 1.44
CA LEU A 235 12.82 6.67 2.85
C LEU A 235 14.03 6.12 3.60
N GLU A 236 14.23 4.83 3.53
CA GLU A 236 15.27 4.15 4.29
C GLU A 236 16.68 4.60 3.88
N ARG A 237 16.90 4.83 2.58
CA ARG A 237 18.18 5.34 2.09
C ARG A 237 18.45 6.79 2.49
N LEU A 238 17.44 7.64 2.53
CA LEU A 238 17.57 9.05 2.90
C LEU A 238 17.68 9.27 4.41
N THR A 239 16.98 8.47 5.21
CA THR A 239 16.86 8.68 6.66
C THR A 239 17.69 7.71 7.50
N GLY A 240 18.07 6.56 6.95
CA GLY A 240 18.63 5.44 7.72
C GLY A 240 17.61 4.72 8.62
N ILE A 241 16.34 5.12 8.59
CA ILE A 241 15.27 4.54 9.42
C ILE A 241 14.58 3.45 8.61
N SER A 242 14.48 2.24 9.19
CA SER A 242 13.81 1.12 8.54
C SER A 242 12.34 1.42 8.28
N SER A 243 11.87 1.07 7.09
CA SER A 243 10.46 1.18 6.73
C SER A 243 9.61 0.05 7.33
N VAL A 244 10.23 -1.03 7.83
CA VAL A 244 9.51 -2.19 8.37
C VAL A 244 8.73 -1.82 9.63
N GLY A 245 7.43 -2.09 9.58
CA GLY A 245 6.53 -1.82 10.71
C GLY A 245 5.90 -0.42 10.71
N LEU A 246 6.16 0.42 9.70
CA LEU A 246 5.46 1.69 9.55
C LEU A 246 3.97 1.47 9.30
N HIS A 247 3.15 2.34 9.87
CA HIS A 247 1.69 2.23 9.79
C HIS A 247 1.12 2.88 8.53
N TYR A 248 1.80 3.92 8.01
CA TYR A 248 1.37 4.57 6.78
C TYR A 248 1.38 3.58 5.62
N ARG A 249 0.29 3.54 4.90
CA ARG A 249 0.13 2.79 3.67
C ARG A 249 -0.83 3.48 2.71
N PRO A 250 -0.67 3.29 1.40
CA PRO A 250 -1.60 3.84 0.42
C PRO A 250 -3.03 3.32 0.62
N ALA A 251 -4.01 4.15 0.29
CA ALA A 251 -5.41 3.73 0.31
C ALA A 251 -5.62 2.49 -0.56
N GLY A 252 -6.26 1.46 0.00
CA GLY A 252 -6.50 0.17 -0.65
C GLY A 252 -5.27 -0.74 -0.75
N VAL A 253 -4.19 -0.44 -0.02
CA VAL A 253 -3.11 -1.38 0.29
C VAL A 253 -3.34 -1.88 1.72
N ASP A 254 -3.46 -3.18 1.86
CA ASP A 254 -3.63 -3.82 3.15
C ASP A 254 -2.30 -3.91 3.93
N ALA A 255 -2.38 -4.25 5.21
CA ALA A 255 -1.22 -4.18 6.11
C ALA A 255 -0.09 -5.15 5.72
N VAL A 256 -0.40 -6.32 5.15
CA VAL A 256 0.65 -7.28 4.82
C VAL A 256 1.23 -7.05 3.43
N THR A 257 0.44 -6.60 2.46
CA THR A 257 1.00 -6.05 1.23
C THR A 257 1.98 -4.93 1.59
N ALA A 258 1.57 -4.00 2.49
CA ALA A 258 2.45 -2.94 2.96
C ALA A 258 3.71 -3.49 3.66
N LEU A 259 3.55 -4.42 4.60
CA LEU A 259 4.68 -5.04 5.29
C LEU A 259 5.61 -5.80 4.34
N THR A 260 5.06 -6.54 3.36
CA THR A 260 5.86 -7.22 2.34
C THR A 260 6.68 -6.22 1.51
N CYS A 261 6.07 -5.08 1.11
CA CYS A 261 6.76 -4.00 0.42
C CYS A 261 7.87 -3.36 1.27
N GLN A 262 7.59 -3.12 2.55
CA GLN A 262 8.54 -2.59 3.52
C GLN A 262 9.74 -3.55 3.70
N MET A 263 9.48 -4.84 3.85
CA MET A 263 10.53 -5.87 3.95
C MET A 263 11.37 -5.97 2.68
N ALA A 264 10.73 -5.92 1.51
CA ALA A 264 11.41 -5.94 0.23
C ALA A 264 12.36 -4.73 0.08
N ALA A 265 11.89 -3.54 0.48
CA ALA A 265 12.70 -2.32 0.51
C ALA A 265 13.86 -2.42 1.51
N HIS A 266 13.58 -2.85 2.75
CA HIS A 266 14.58 -3.00 3.80
C HIS A 266 15.71 -3.96 3.40
N ARG A 267 15.36 -5.14 2.87
CA ARG A 267 16.34 -6.12 2.41
C ARG A 267 17.16 -5.62 1.23
N ALA A 268 16.55 -4.87 0.32
CA ALA A 268 17.29 -4.23 -0.76
C ALA A 268 18.25 -3.15 -0.26
N CYS A 269 17.89 -2.39 0.76
CA CYS A 269 18.79 -1.43 1.38
C CYS A 269 19.97 -2.10 2.07
N ALA A 270 19.77 -3.28 2.66
CA ALA A 270 20.83 -4.06 3.30
C ALA A 270 21.76 -4.78 2.29
N THR A 271 21.18 -5.34 1.22
CA THR A 271 21.92 -6.07 0.16
C THR A 271 21.49 -5.55 -1.22
N PRO A 272 22.04 -4.37 -1.66
CA PRO A 272 21.48 -3.65 -2.82
C PRO A 272 21.61 -4.38 -4.16
N TYR A 273 22.45 -5.37 -4.24
CA TYR A 273 22.76 -6.10 -5.47
C TYR A 273 22.31 -7.56 -5.46
N GLU A 274 21.59 -7.99 -4.43
CA GLU A 274 21.16 -9.37 -4.26
C GLU A 274 19.66 -9.45 -4.04
N VAL A 275 19.01 -10.35 -4.74
CA VAL A 275 17.60 -10.66 -4.48
C VAL A 275 17.52 -11.47 -3.19
N ALA A 276 16.83 -10.94 -2.21
CA ALA A 276 16.67 -11.58 -0.92
C ALA A 276 15.65 -12.72 -0.97
N ASP A 277 15.83 -13.71 -0.10
CA ASP A 277 14.76 -14.67 0.18
C ASP A 277 13.58 -13.94 0.83
N MET A 278 12.42 -14.01 0.20
CA MET A 278 11.17 -13.39 0.65
C MET A 278 10.13 -14.42 1.08
N SER A 279 10.54 -15.66 1.33
CA SER A 279 9.63 -16.76 1.71
C SER A 279 8.93 -16.52 3.06
N ASP A 280 9.55 -15.75 3.94
CA ASP A 280 8.99 -15.32 5.24
C ASP A 280 8.16 -14.03 5.14
N ALA A 281 8.16 -13.34 4.00
CA ALA A 281 7.38 -12.13 3.81
C ALA A 281 5.90 -12.46 3.61
N GLY A 282 5.04 -11.77 4.33
CA GLY A 282 3.61 -11.98 4.24
C GLY A 282 3.07 -12.98 5.25
N TYR A 283 2.59 -14.11 4.80
CA TYR A 283 1.85 -15.07 5.64
C TYR A 283 2.62 -15.67 6.81
N ALA A 284 3.91 -15.95 6.66
CA ALA A 284 4.69 -16.58 7.72
C ALA A 284 4.87 -15.69 8.95
N LEU A 285 5.08 -14.37 8.73
CA LEU A 285 5.18 -13.40 9.82
C LEU A 285 3.85 -13.17 10.54
N VAL A 286 2.75 -13.37 9.83
CA VAL A 286 1.42 -13.10 10.33
C VAL A 286 0.82 -14.31 11.04
N ASN A 287 1.26 -15.53 10.71
CA ASN A 287 0.82 -16.76 11.39
C ASN A 287 1.18 -16.81 12.88
N ASP A 288 2.20 -16.06 13.31
CA ASP A 288 2.55 -15.92 14.73
C ASP A 288 1.78 -14.78 15.43
N ILE A 289 1.06 -13.94 14.69
CA ILE A 289 0.28 -12.84 15.27
C ILE A 289 -1.12 -13.37 15.62
N LYS A 290 -1.35 -13.62 16.89
CA LYS A 290 -2.70 -13.90 17.38
C LYS A 290 -3.54 -12.65 17.29
N PRO A 291 -4.78 -12.69 16.75
CA PRO A 291 -5.68 -11.57 16.81
C PRO A 291 -5.85 -11.13 18.27
N THR A 292 -5.44 -9.92 18.62
CA THR A 292 -5.61 -9.37 19.97
C THR A 292 -6.98 -8.71 20.13
N GLY A 293 -7.64 -8.43 19.01
CA GLY A 293 -8.93 -7.77 18.93
C GLY A 293 -9.94 -8.52 18.06
N LYS A 294 -11.10 -7.90 17.87
CA LYS A 294 -12.13 -8.40 16.97
C LYS A 294 -11.77 -8.07 15.53
N ILE A 295 -12.08 -8.98 14.64
CA ILE A 295 -12.04 -8.76 13.20
C ILE A 295 -13.39 -8.18 12.78
N ARG A 296 -13.39 -7.06 12.06
CA ARG A 296 -14.59 -6.37 11.58
C ARG A 296 -14.57 -6.31 10.06
N LEU A 297 -15.58 -6.89 9.42
CA LEU A 297 -15.70 -6.97 7.96
C LEU A 297 -16.93 -6.17 7.52
N ASN A 298 -16.73 -5.23 6.61
CA ASN A 298 -17.78 -4.48 5.92
C ASN A 298 -17.97 -5.07 4.53
N PHE A 299 -19.16 -5.52 4.21
CA PHE A 299 -19.49 -6.13 2.93
C PHE A 299 -20.25 -5.15 2.04
N GLY A 300 -19.56 -4.59 1.05
CA GLY A 300 -20.09 -3.63 0.08
C GLY A 300 -18.98 -2.94 -0.70
N ASN A 301 -19.34 -2.34 -1.84
CA ASN A 301 -18.39 -1.61 -2.68
C ASN A 301 -18.04 -0.22 -2.13
N ASP A 302 -18.80 0.25 -1.14
CA ASP A 302 -18.58 1.54 -0.50
C ASP A 302 -17.75 1.35 0.77
N PRO A 303 -16.62 2.07 0.90
CA PRO A 303 -15.75 1.97 2.07
C PRO A 303 -16.47 2.37 3.36
N SER A 304 -16.18 1.66 4.44
CA SER A 304 -16.68 1.98 5.79
C SER A 304 -16.29 3.39 6.26
N GLY A 305 -15.17 3.90 5.75
CA GLY A 305 -14.57 5.16 6.18
C GLY A 305 -13.93 5.08 7.58
N VAL A 306 -13.80 3.87 8.13
CA VAL A 306 -13.20 3.62 9.45
C VAL A 306 -12.11 2.55 9.32
N ALA A 307 -10.89 2.90 9.62
CA ALA A 307 -9.71 2.03 9.43
C ALA A 307 -9.78 0.67 10.16
N SER A 308 -10.56 0.57 11.24
CA SER A 308 -10.76 -0.69 11.96
C SER A 308 -11.78 -1.65 11.32
N TRP A 309 -12.29 -1.33 10.13
CA TRP A 309 -13.17 -2.19 9.34
C TRP A 309 -12.47 -2.58 8.05
N ASN A 310 -12.48 -3.84 7.71
CA ASN A 310 -11.97 -4.38 6.45
C ASN A 310 -13.09 -4.31 5.40
N ASP A 311 -12.88 -3.56 4.32
CA ASP A 311 -13.88 -3.35 3.28
C ASP A 311 -13.79 -4.45 2.22
N ILE A 312 -14.90 -5.17 2.01
CA ILE A 312 -15.03 -6.36 1.17
C ILE A 312 -16.03 -6.06 0.03
N GLY A 313 -15.50 -5.90 -1.19
CA GLY A 313 -16.31 -5.59 -2.37
C GLY A 313 -16.79 -6.83 -3.17
N THR A 314 -17.51 -6.57 -4.27
CA THR A 314 -17.98 -7.62 -5.20
C THR A 314 -16.90 -8.20 -6.08
N ASP A 315 -15.78 -7.50 -6.26
CA ASP A 315 -14.62 -7.89 -7.05
C ASP A 315 -13.65 -8.82 -6.29
N LEU A 316 -14.02 -9.17 -5.06
CA LEU A 316 -13.22 -10.03 -4.21
C LEU A 316 -12.99 -11.41 -4.84
N ARG A 317 -11.75 -11.67 -5.22
CA ARG A 317 -11.26 -13.04 -5.48
C ARG A 317 -10.62 -13.61 -4.23
N THR A 318 -9.64 -12.91 -3.68
CA THR A 318 -9.02 -13.20 -2.40
C THR A 318 -8.66 -11.91 -1.72
N HIS A 319 -9.21 -11.67 -0.52
CA HIS A 319 -8.79 -10.57 0.34
C HIS A 319 -7.82 -11.14 1.37
N THR A 320 -6.57 -10.79 1.21
CA THR A 320 -5.51 -11.46 1.94
C THR A 320 -5.15 -10.80 3.27
N TRP A 321 -5.87 -9.69 3.70
CA TRP A 321 -5.26 -8.84 4.72
C TRP A 321 -6.24 -8.28 5.71
N ILE A 322 -6.83 -9.19 6.40
CA ILE A 322 -7.74 -8.86 7.48
C ILE A 322 -6.94 -8.35 8.67
N THR A 323 -7.23 -7.12 9.08
CA THR A 323 -6.74 -6.54 10.33
C THR A 323 -7.78 -6.70 11.44
N ASP A 324 -7.33 -6.71 12.70
CA ASP A 324 -8.19 -6.62 13.86
C ASP A 324 -8.68 -5.18 14.11
N GLU A 325 -9.50 -4.97 15.15
CA GLU A 325 -10.05 -3.65 15.50
C GLU A 325 -9.00 -2.63 15.94
N TYR A 326 -7.76 -3.05 16.18
CA TYR A 326 -6.60 -2.21 16.48
C TYR A 326 -5.69 -2.01 15.27
N MET A 327 -6.14 -2.48 14.08
CA MET A 327 -5.39 -2.43 12.81
C MET A 327 -4.14 -3.32 12.79
N HIS A 328 -4.03 -4.29 13.70
CA HIS A 328 -2.96 -5.27 13.65
C HIS A 328 -3.25 -6.32 12.57
N PRO A 329 -2.26 -6.71 11.77
CA PRO A 329 -2.39 -7.82 10.82
C PRO A 329 -2.78 -9.11 11.53
N THR A 330 -3.74 -9.86 11.00
CA THR A 330 -4.20 -11.11 11.64
C THR A 330 -3.70 -12.38 10.93
N GLY A 331 -3.16 -12.27 9.73
CA GLY A 331 -2.84 -13.40 8.87
C GLY A 331 -4.03 -14.14 8.27
N ILE A 332 -5.22 -13.76 8.67
CA ILE A 332 -6.44 -14.37 8.19
C ILE A 332 -6.74 -13.86 6.78
N THR A 333 -7.14 -14.78 5.90
CA THR A 333 -7.57 -14.47 4.54
C THR A 333 -9.07 -14.62 4.39
N LEU A 334 -9.65 -13.91 3.44
CA LEU A 334 -11.02 -14.09 3.00
C LEU A 334 -11.05 -14.30 1.49
N THR A 335 -11.53 -15.42 1.04
CA THR A 335 -11.65 -15.77 -0.39
C THR A 335 -13.12 -15.99 -0.73
N ALA A 336 -13.59 -15.40 -1.82
CA ALA A 336 -14.93 -15.67 -2.35
C ALA A 336 -14.85 -16.73 -3.45
N SER A 337 -15.28 -17.94 -3.18
CA SER A 337 -15.46 -19.00 -4.20
C SER A 337 -16.73 -18.78 -5.01
N GLN A 338 -17.78 -18.24 -4.38
CA GLN A 338 -19.03 -17.84 -5.01
C GLN A 338 -19.40 -16.43 -4.50
N PRO A 339 -18.94 -15.34 -5.15
CA PRO A 339 -19.23 -13.98 -4.71
C PRO A 339 -20.72 -13.64 -4.89
N MET A 340 -21.21 -12.69 -4.12
CA MET A 340 -22.53 -12.11 -4.28
C MET A 340 -22.70 -11.40 -5.61
N ALA A 341 -23.95 -11.15 -6.01
CA ALA A 341 -24.31 -10.63 -7.33
C ALA A 341 -24.03 -9.12 -7.48
N GLY A 342 -24.09 -8.37 -6.39
CA GLY A 342 -23.90 -6.92 -6.43
C GLY A 342 -23.81 -6.27 -5.06
N SER A 343 -23.68 -4.94 -5.06
CA SER A 343 -23.66 -4.09 -3.87
C SER A 343 -24.73 -3.00 -3.97
N ASN A 344 -25.22 -2.53 -2.80
CA ASN A 344 -26.07 -1.35 -2.72
C ASN A 344 -25.92 -0.66 -1.34
N GLN A 345 -26.49 0.55 -1.20
CA GLN A 345 -26.52 1.35 0.02
C GLN A 345 -27.92 1.44 0.63
N ASN A 346 -28.72 0.40 0.50
CA ASN A 346 -30.12 0.39 0.92
C ASN A 346 -30.34 -0.38 2.24
N GLY A 347 -29.32 -0.54 3.04
CA GLY A 347 -29.41 -1.07 4.40
C GLY A 347 -29.81 -0.02 5.42
N ALA A 348 -29.72 -0.33 6.70
CA ALA A 348 -30.14 0.56 7.79
C ALA A 348 -29.21 1.78 7.91
N THR A 349 -29.82 2.98 7.95
CA THR A 349 -29.10 4.24 8.19
C THR A 349 -28.66 4.43 9.64
N TYR A 350 -29.27 3.68 10.56
CA TYR A 350 -28.90 3.58 11.98
C TYR A 350 -29.18 2.16 12.48
N THR A 351 -28.51 1.79 13.58
CA THR A 351 -28.76 0.50 14.22
C THR A 351 -28.92 0.68 15.73
N ILE A 352 -29.79 -0.14 16.31
CA ILE A 352 -29.97 -0.27 17.75
C ILE A 352 -29.33 -1.58 18.27
N THR A 353 -28.61 -2.28 17.43
CA THR A 353 -27.86 -3.48 17.81
C THR A 353 -26.62 -3.15 18.64
N ARG A 354 -26.20 -4.08 19.51
CA ARG A 354 -24.93 -3.97 20.26
C ARG A 354 -23.67 -4.20 19.41
N MET A 355 -23.82 -4.37 18.10
CA MET A 355 -22.71 -4.59 17.20
C MET A 355 -21.81 -3.37 17.00
N LEU A 356 -22.29 -2.17 17.35
CA LEU A 356 -21.55 -0.91 17.29
C LEU A 356 -20.85 -0.71 15.93
N MET A 357 -21.64 -0.66 14.86
CA MET A 357 -21.12 -0.43 13.51
C MET A 357 -21.39 1.01 13.04
N PRO A 358 -20.51 1.60 12.22
CA PRO A 358 -20.76 2.88 11.57
C PRO A 358 -21.98 2.82 10.65
N ALA A 359 -22.68 3.94 10.47
CA ALA A 359 -23.84 4.02 9.59
C ALA A 359 -23.54 3.57 8.16
N ARG A 360 -22.34 3.89 7.63
CA ARG A 360 -21.92 3.41 6.30
C ARG A 360 -21.88 1.89 6.21
N VAL A 361 -21.43 1.20 7.25
CA VAL A 361 -21.37 -0.27 7.31
C VAL A 361 -22.77 -0.88 7.37
N SER A 362 -23.69 -0.29 8.15
CA SER A 362 -25.06 -0.79 8.21
C SER A 362 -25.90 -0.48 6.96
N MET A 363 -25.60 0.60 6.26
CA MET A 363 -26.25 0.98 5.00
C MET A 363 -25.80 0.13 3.83
N THR A 364 -24.50 -0.15 3.75
CA THR A 364 -23.90 -0.87 2.62
C THR A 364 -24.09 -2.37 2.77
N ALA A 365 -24.47 -3.03 1.67
CA ALA A 365 -24.65 -4.48 1.65
C ALA A 365 -24.17 -5.08 0.34
N LEU A 366 -23.57 -6.25 0.41
CA LEU A 366 -23.57 -7.19 -0.71
C LEU A 366 -24.90 -7.92 -0.75
N TRP A 367 -25.40 -8.18 -1.95
CA TRP A 367 -26.64 -8.91 -2.16
C TRP A 367 -26.48 -10.00 -3.22
N GLY A 368 -27.21 -11.08 -3.04
CA GLY A 368 -27.36 -12.14 -4.02
C GLY A 368 -28.83 -12.48 -4.24
N TYR A 369 -29.11 -13.32 -5.23
CA TYR A 369 -30.43 -13.87 -5.46
C TYR A 369 -30.36 -15.29 -6.01
N ALA A 370 -31.36 -16.11 -5.68
CA ALA A 370 -31.30 -17.53 -5.93
C ALA A 370 -32.31 -18.04 -6.99
N ALA A 371 -33.24 -17.20 -7.46
CA ALA A 371 -34.27 -17.64 -8.38
C ALA A 371 -34.57 -16.62 -9.50
N GLY A 372 -34.88 -17.12 -10.68
CA GLY A 372 -35.26 -16.31 -11.83
C GLY A 372 -34.10 -15.56 -12.45
N LYS A 373 -34.43 -14.51 -13.20
CA LYS A 373 -33.48 -13.56 -13.82
C LYS A 373 -33.69 -12.17 -13.26
N TYR A 374 -32.63 -11.55 -12.79
CA TYR A 374 -32.66 -10.17 -12.26
C TYR A 374 -31.51 -9.36 -12.89
N GLY A 375 -31.85 -8.41 -13.75
CA GLY A 375 -30.86 -7.64 -14.49
C GLY A 375 -29.94 -8.52 -15.34
N ASN A 376 -28.64 -8.18 -15.34
CA ASN A 376 -27.59 -8.93 -16.01
C ASN A 376 -26.81 -9.86 -15.06
N ALA A 377 -27.16 -9.86 -13.78
CA ALA A 377 -26.48 -10.71 -12.80
C ALA A 377 -26.90 -12.19 -12.93
N GLN A 378 -26.05 -13.08 -12.49
CA GLN A 378 -26.32 -14.52 -12.47
C GLN A 378 -26.98 -14.91 -11.14
N ALA A 379 -28.10 -15.64 -11.20
CA ALA A 379 -28.70 -16.24 -10.03
C ALA A 379 -27.75 -17.29 -9.42
N ARG A 380 -27.60 -17.24 -8.09
CA ARG A 380 -26.77 -18.20 -7.32
C ARG A 380 -27.57 -18.67 -6.11
N PRO A 381 -27.67 -19.97 -5.88
CA PRO A 381 -28.36 -20.52 -4.72
C PRO A 381 -27.80 -20.02 -3.39
N LEU A 382 -26.50 -19.75 -3.37
CA LEU A 382 -25.76 -19.22 -2.22
C LEU A 382 -24.55 -18.41 -2.68
N ALA A 383 -24.02 -17.57 -1.80
CA ALA A 383 -22.69 -17.01 -1.86
C ALA A 383 -21.79 -17.72 -0.84
N GLU A 384 -20.50 -17.82 -1.16
CA GLU A 384 -19.55 -18.57 -0.34
C GLU A 384 -18.25 -17.80 -0.15
N TYR A 385 -17.86 -17.64 1.12
CA TYR A 385 -16.65 -16.97 1.55
C TYR A 385 -15.86 -17.89 2.49
N THR A 386 -14.59 -18.11 2.20
CA THR A 386 -13.69 -18.90 3.04
C THR A 386 -12.76 -18.00 3.83
N LEU A 387 -12.84 -18.03 5.17
CA LEU A 387 -11.78 -17.52 6.03
C LEU A 387 -10.70 -18.60 6.13
N GLY A 388 -9.48 -18.24 5.73
CA GLY A 388 -8.31 -19.13 5.76
C GLY A 388 -7.28 -18.69 6.78
N HIS A 389 -6.29 -19.54 7.05
CA HIS A 389 -5.20 -19.31 8.01
C HIS A 389 -5.68 -19.02 9.45
N LEU A 390 -6.83 -19.54 9.80
CA LEU A 390 -7.31 -19.50 11.18
C LEU A 390 -6.50 -20.49 12.04
N ASN A 391 -6.24 -20.12 13.29
CA ASN A 391 -5.60 -21.05 14.23
C ASN A 391 -6.58 -22.18 14.62
N PRO A 392 -6.30 -23.46 14.30
CA PRO A 392 -7.20 -24.59 14.58
C PRO A 392 -7.42 -24.86 16.07
N ASP A 393 -6.53 -24.39 16.94
CA ASP A 393 -6.62 -24.58 18.39
C ASP A 393 -7.61 -23.60 19.04
N LEU A 394 -7.96 -22.52 18.34
CA LEU A 394 -8.89 -21.51 18.83
C LEU A 394 -10.33 -21.79 18.40
N LYS A 395 -11.26 -21.16 19.10
CA LYS A 395 -12.67 -21.07 18.72
C LYS A 395 -12.97 -19.65 18.24
N TYR A 396 -13.91 -19.56 17.33
CA TYR A 396 -14.30 -18.28 16.72
C TYR A 396 -15.79 -18.03 16.92
N ASP A 397 -16.12 -16.86 17.48
CA ASP A 397 -17.49 -16.36 17.59
C ASP A 397 -17.78 -15.39 16.46
N PHE A 398 -18.92 -15.57 15.79
CA PHE A 398 -19.37 -14.74 14.70
C PHE A 398 -20.60 -13.94 15.11
N THR A 399 -20.60 -12.65 14.81
CA THR A 399 -21.80 -11.78 14.86
C THR A 399 -22.01 -11.22 13.47
N ILE A 400 -23.17 -11.49 12.88
CA ILE A 400 -23.48 -11.19 11.48
C ILE A 400 -24.70 -10.28 11.42
N PHE A 401 -24.63 -9.22 10.59
CA PHE A 401 -25.71 -8.29 10.34
C PHE A 401 -26.07 -8.29 8.86
N ALA A 402 -27.39 -8.33 8.60
CA ALA A 402 -27.96 -8.16 7.27
C ALA A 402 -29.16 -7.24 7.35
N SER A 403 -29.23 -6.29 6.42
CA SER A 403 -30.31 -5.30 6.37
C SER A 403 -30.60 -4.86 4.94
N ARG A 404 -31.88 -4.68 4.68
CA ARG A 404 -32.44 -4.05 3.47
C ARG A 404 -33.68 -3.25 3.86
N GLN A 405 -33.63 -1.94 3.71
CA GLN A 405 -34.74 -1.07 4.08
C GLN A 405 -35.79 -0.96 2.96
N ASP A 406 -36.92 -0.38 3.27
CA ASP A 406 -38.06 -0.13 2.39
C ASP A 406 -38.61 -1.41 1.73
N CYS A 407 -38.70 -2.47 2.54
CA CYS A 407 -39.23 -3.78 2.11
C CYS A 407 -40.61 -4.01 2.62
N THR A 408 -41.47 -4.57 1.75
CA THR A 408 -42.86 -5.02 2.06
C THR A 408 -42.94 -6.56 2.05
N ASP A 409 -41.86 -7.23 1.66
CA ASP A 409 -41.73 -8.68 1.57
C ASP A 409 -40.73 -9.22 2.62
N PHE A 410 -40.79 -10.53 2.87
CA PHE A 410 -39.83 -11.19 3.77
C PHE A 410 -38.54 -11.50 3.02
N ARG A 411 -37.38 -11.09 3.57
CA ARG A 411 -36.05 -11.24 3.01
C ARG A 411 -35.15 -12.02 3.96
N GLN A 412 -35.69 -13.04 4.60
CA GLN A 412 -34.91 -13.87 5.50
C GLN A 412 -33.65 -14.38 4.80
N THR A 413 -32.49 -14.12 5.43
CA THR A 413 -31.18 -14.57 5.00
C THR A 413 -30.66 -15.59 6.01
N THR A 414 -30.16 -16.72 5.52
CA THR A 414 -29.53 -17.78 6.31
C THR A 414 -28.03 -17.73 6.13
N PHE A 415 -27.32 -17.87 7.24
CA PHE A 415 -25.86 -17.98 7.31
C PHE A 415 -25.51 -19.35 7.82
N VAL A 416 -24.59 -20.02 7.11
CA VAL A 416 -24.04 -21.31 7.51
C VAL A 416 -22.55 -21.17 7.68
N LEU A 417 -22.02 -21.51 8.85
CA LEU A 417 -20.60 -21.58 9.11
C LEU A 417 -20.16 -23.04 9.13
N GLN A 418 -19.21 -23.40 8.30
CA GLN A 418 -18.65 -24.73 8.18
C GLN A 418 -17.18 -24.75 8.57
N GLY A 419 -16.83 -25.46 9.62
CA GLY A 419 -15.47 -25.74 10.09
C GLY A 419 -15.37 -27.23 10.43
N GLN A 420 -14.93 -27.59 11.66
CA GLN A 420 -15.04 -28.97 12.18
C GLN A 420 -16.49 -29.39 12.37
N GLY A 421 -17.40 -28.43 12.52
CA GLY A 421 -18.84 -28.63 12.57
C GLY A 421 -19.56 -27.69 11.62
N SER A 422 -20.87 -27.83 11.46
CA SER A 422 -21.73 -26.97 10.66
C SER A 422 -22.78 -26.32 11.56
N TYR A 423 -22.93 -24.99 11.44
CA TYR A 423 -23.81 -24.15 12.25
C TYR A 423 -24.64 -23.27 11.34
N ALA A 424 -25.95 -23.26 11.50
CA ALA A 424 -26.86 -22.48 10.66
C ALA A 424 -27.76 -21.59 11.51
N GLU A 425 -27.85 -20.31 11.15
CA GLU A 425 -28.75 -19.34 11.78
C GLU A 425 -29.29 -18.37 10.71
N SER A 426 -30.42 -17.77 11.00
CA SER A 426 -31.11 -16.89 10.05
C SER A 426 -31.52 -15.57 10.69
N VAL A 427 -31.55 -14.50 9.90
CA VAL A 427 -32.13 -13.22 10.29
C VAL A 427 -33.09 -12.71 9.21
N GLU A 428 -34.15 -12.00 9.62
CA GLU A 428 -34.98 -11.24 8.70
C GLU A 428 -34.23 -9.95 8.32
N ALA A 429 -33.80 -9.84 7.06
CA ALA A 429 -33.07 -8.69 6.59
C ALA A 429 -33.96 -7.52 6.19
N ALA A 430 -35.27 -7.78 5.92
CA ALA A 430 -36.22 -6.72 5.57
C ALA A 430 -36.41 -5.78 6.75
N ASN A 431 -36.12 -4.49 6.54
CA ASN A 431 -36.26 -3.40 7.53
C ASN A 431 -35.50 -3.64 8.85
N ASN A 432 -34.46 -4.49 8.83
CA ASN A 432 -33.71 -4.83 10.02
C ASN A 432 -32.84 -3.67 10.48
N THR A 433 -32.98 -3.28 11.76
CA THR A 433 -32.14 -2.29 12.45
C THR A 433 -31.57 -2.80 13.76
N SER A 434 -31.99 -4.00 14.24
CA SER A 434 -31.71 -4.49 15.59
C SER A 434 -31.13 -5.89 15.63
N ASP A 435 -31.57 -6.77 14.73
CA ASP A 435 -31.34 -8.20 14.86
C ASP A 435 -30.02 -8.62 14.21
N VAL A 436 -29.30 -9.48 14.90
CA VAL A 436 -28.04 -10.04 14.45
C VAL A 436 -28.03 -11.56 14.66
N VAL A 437 -27.39 -12.27 13.75
CA VAL A 437 -27.04 -13.67 13.95
C VAL A 437 -25.83 -13.76 14.87
N ARG A 438 -25.83 -14.70 15.80
CA ARG A 438 -24.69 -15.04 16.67
C ARG A 438 -24.43 -16.53 16.67
N ILE A 439 -23.32 -16.92 16.10
CA ILE A 439 -22.82 -18.31 16.10
C ILE A 439 -21.53 -18.33 16.90
N LYS A 440 -21.46 -19.15 17.94
CA LYS A 440 -20.36 -19.17 18.88
C LYS A 440 -19.58 -20.48 18.83
N GLY A 441 -18.28 -20.40 19.13
CA GLY A 441 -17.43 -21.55 19.36
C GLY A 441 -17.13 -22.38 18.11
N VAL A 442 -17.19 -21.78 16.93
CA VAL A 442 -16.86 -22.46 15.67
C VAL A 442 -15.37 -22.78 15.65
N ARG A 443 -15.03 -24.05 15.45
CA ARG A 443 -13.65 -24.49 15.26
C ARG A 443 -13.32 -24.57 13.77
N PRO A 444 -12.18 -24.00 13.33
CA PRO A 444 -11.71 -24.21 11.96
C PRO A 444 -11.46 -25.67 11.65
N THR A 445 -11.42 -26.02 10.39
CA THR A 445 -10.87 -27.29 9.91
C THR A 445 -9.40 -27.43 10.34
N ALA A 446 -8.84 -28.63 10.27
CA ALA A 446 -7.44 -28.88 10.65
C ALA A 446 -6.43 -28.03 9.84
N ASP A 447 -6.79 -27.66 8.62
CA ASP A 447 -6.03 -26.76 7.75
C ASP A 447 -6.40 -25.27 7.90
N GLY A 448 -7.06 -24.91 9.00
CA GLY A 448 -7.30 -23.53 9.41
C GLY A 448 -8.37 -22.80 8.60
N ARG A 449 -9.47 -23.47 8.20
CA ARG A 449 -10.54 -22.84 7.39
C ARG A 449 -11.90 -22.85 8.09
N ILE A 450 -12.65 -21.76 7.89
CA ILE A 450 -14.10 -21.70 8.14
C ILE A 450 -14.76 -21.13 6.89
N VAL A 451 -15.79 -21.82 6.38
CA VAL A 451 -16.57 -21.37 5.23
C VAL A 451 -17.85 -20.71 5.72
N LEU A 452 -18.10 -19.46 5.29
CA LEU A 452 -19.35 -18.75 5.47
C LEU A 452 -20.18 -18.84 4.19
N CYS A 453 -21.29 -19.58 4.24
CA CYS A 453 -22.29 -19.60 3.19
C CYS A 453 -23.42 -18.64 3.54
N VAL A 454 -23.87 -17.86 2.56
CA VAL A 454 -24.99 -16.91 2.68
C VAL A 454 -26.04 -17.23 1.63
N MET A 455 -27.27 -17.46 2.05
CA MET A 455 -28.34 -17.91 1.16
C MET A 455 -29.72 -17.40 1.62
N PRO A 456 -30.74 -17.47 0.75
CA PRO A 456 -32.10 -17.14 1.20
C PRO A 456 -32.61 -18.14 2.23
N GLY A 457 -33.19 -17.63 3.30
CA GLY A 457 -33.84 -18.45 4.32
C GLY A 457 -35.17 -19.05 3.85
N THR A 458 -35.72 -19.98 4.62
CA THR A 458 -36.97 -20.70 4.29
C THR A 458 -38.18 -19.79 4.24
N ARG A 459 -38.21 -18.70 5.04
CA ARG A 459 -39.26 -17.71 5.09
C ARG A 459 -39.14 -16.59 4.07
N ASN A 460 -38.09 -16.61 3.20
CA ASN A 460 -37.88 -15.63 2.17
C ASN A 460 -39.00 -15.69 1.11
N SER A 461 -39.81 -14.64 0.99
CA SER A 461 -40.98 -14.57 0.10
C SER A 461 -40.75 -13.78 -1.19
N THR A 462 -39.49 -13.26 -1.40
CA THR A 462 -39.19 -12.51 -2.62
C THR A 462 -39.21 -13.41 -3.86
N ALA A 463 -39.70 -12.92 -4.99
CA ALA A 463 -39.80 -13.66 -6.23
C ALA A 463 -38.37 -14.16 -6.71
N HIS A 464 -37.35 -13.37 -6.44
CA HIS A 464 -35.96 -13.71 -6.82
C HIS A 464 -35.17 -14.37 -5.70
N ARG A 465 -35.76 -14.55 -4.52
CA ARG A 465 -35.07 -15.12 -3.34
C ARG A 465 -33.80 -14.34 -2.99
N PHE A 466 -33.92 -13.01 -2.81
CA PHE A 466 -32.82 -12.13 -2.43
C PHE A 466 -32.28 -12.43 -1.03
N TYR A 467 -30.95 -12.35 -0.88
CA TYR A 467 -30.26 -12.48 0.40
C TYR A 467 -29.15 -11.43 0.52
N TYR A 468 -28.79 -11.05 1.74
CA TYR A 468 -27.95 -9.88 2.03
C TYR A 468 -26.88 -10.16 3.07
N LEU A 469 -25.76 -9.43 2.99
CA LEU A 469 -24.71 -9.42 4.00
C LEU A 469 -24.15 -7.99 4.07
N ASN A 470 -24.25 -7.35 5.26
CA ASN A 470 -23.70 -6.01 5.50
C ASN A 470 -22.39 -6.09 6.31
N ALA A 471 -22.39 -6.82 7.41
CA ALA A 471 -21.26 -6.86 8.32
C ALA A 471 -21.07 -8.20 9.01
N VAL A 472 -19.80 -8.55 9.27
CA VAL A 472 -19.43 -9.68 10.11
C VAL A 472 -18.39 -9.21 11.13
N ILE A 473 -18.58 -9.54 12.40
CA ILE A 473 -17.56 -9.42 13.44
C ILE A 473 -17.15 -10.80 13.88
N VAL A 474 -15.85 -11.08 13.86
CA VAL A 474 -15.27 -12.36 14.31
C VAL A 474 -14.41 -12.10 15.53
N ARG A 475 -14.52 -12.95 16.55
CA ARG A 475 -13.70 -12.93 17.75
C ARG A 475 -13.10 -14.32 17.99
N ALA A 476 -11.77 -14.36 18.07
CA ALA A 476 -11.05 -15.55 18.49
C ALA A 476 -10.95 -15.65 20.01
N HIS A 477 -10.99 -16.90 20.56
CA HIS A 477 -10.76 -17.17 21.98
C HIS A 477 -10.33 -18.61 22.24
#